data_bd9875b5c702c8ef75d6fb419fe9baa0
#
_entry.id   bd9875b5c702c8ef75d6fb419fe9baa0
#
_cell.length_a   1.000
_cell.length_b   1.000
_cell.length_c   1.000
_cell.angle_alpha   90.00
_cell.angle_beta   90.00
_cell.angle_gamma   90.00
#
_symmetry.space_group_name_H-M   'P 1'
#
loop_
_entity.id
_entity.type
_entity.pdbx_description
1 polymer ?
#
loop_
_entity_poly.entity_id
_entity_poly.type
_entity_poly.pdbx_seq_one_letter_code
_entity_poly.pdbx_strand_id
1 'polypeptide(L)'
;VAFLTHLHSDHTTGYPDLIFTPWVLERDTPLKVFGPAGIKSMTENVLEAYGSDIRYRIDGSEPANEIGWNVEVDEIDEGMIYKDDLVEVIAFKVNHGSWENAFGYKFITADKTIVISGDTAPSDKLIEISKGSDILVHEVYSQSGFDRRSDVWKNYHSKHHTSTIELAEIANITKPKLLLLTHILFWGSSEEHIIDEIRSNYSGKVLVGEDLS
;
A
#
# COMPACT_ATOMS: atom_id res chain seq x y z
N VAL A 1 0.02 13.93 3.77
CA VAL A 1 -1.00 13.19 3.00
C VAL A 1 -0.74 11.71 3.13
N ALA A 2 -1.79 10.87 3.29
CA ALA A 2 -1.71 9.42 3.32
C ALA A 2 -2.68 8.81 2.31
N PHE A 3 -2.29 7.68 1.71
CA PHE A 3 -3.10 6.92 0.77
C PHE A 3 -3.17 5.47 1.26
N LEU A 4 -4.39 4.96 1.52
CA LEU A 4 -4.61 3.60 2.00
C LEU A 4 -5.13 2.73 0.86
N THR A 5 -4.50 1.60 0.62
CA THR A 5 -4.88 0.68 -0.44
C THR A 5 -6.17 -0.07 -0.13
N HIS A 6 -6.28 -0.59 1.08
CA HIS A 6 -7.46 -1.29 1.59
C HIS A 6 -7.41 -1.34 3.14
N LEU A 7 -8.47 -1.85 3.79
CA LEU A 7 -8.63 -1.74 5.24
C LEU A 7 -8.38 -3.05 6.01
N HIS A 8 -7.58 -3.97 5.50
CA HIS A 8 -7.10 -5.08 6.32
C HIS A 8 -6.27 -4.57 7.50
N SER A 9 -6.29 -5.29 8.60
CA SER A 9 -5.68 -4.85 9.86
C SER A 9 -4.17 -4.68 9.76
N ASP A 10 -3.48 -5.52 9.03
CA ASP A 10 -2.03 -5.44 8.80
C ASP A 10 -1.61 -4.22 7.97
N HIS A 11 -2.54 -3.58 7.26
CA HIS A 11 -2.33 -2.30 6.55
C HIS A 11 -2.82 -1.07 7.33
N THR A 12 -3.55 -1.26 8.45
CA THR A 12 -4.20 -0.15 9.17
C THR A 12 -3.86 -0.07 10.65
N THR A 13 -3.20 -1.07 11.24
CA THR A 13 -2.80 -1.01 12.68
C THR A 13 -1.82 0.11 12.99
N GLY A 14 -1.01 0.57 12.02
CA GLY A 14 -0.14 1.74 12.14
C GLY A 14 -0.84 3.08 11.91
N TYR A 15 -2.11 3.09 11.52
CA TYR A 15 -2.84 4.31 11.17
C TYR A 15 -3.01 5.29 12.35
N PRO A 16 -3.32 4.84 13.58
CA PRO A 16 -3.32 5.72 14.75
C PRO A 16 -1.96 6.39 15.00
N ASP A 17 -0.86 5.64 14.86
CA ASP A 17 0.49 6.20 15.00
C ASP A 17 0.77 7.30 13.97
N LEU A 18 0.38 7.09 12.72
CA LEU A 18 0.49 8.09 11.65
C LEU A 18 -0.30 9.38 11.94
N ILE A 19 -1.42 9.27 12.67
CA ILE A 19 -2.21 10.41 13.10
C ILE A 19 -1.53 11.14 14.26
N PHE A 20 -1.19 10.42 15.34
CA PHE A 20 -0.87 11.05 16.63
C PHE A 20 0.61 11.34 16.82
N THR A 21 1.53 10.46 16.38
CA THR A 21 2.96 10.69 16.57
C THR A 21 3.45 11.97 15.88
N PRO A 22 3.10 12.28 14.62
CA PRO A 22 3.49 13.55 14.02
C PRO A 22 2.85 14.77 14.67
N TRP A 23 1.63 14.65 15.22
CA TRP A 23 1.00 15.72 16.00
C TRP A 23 1.77 16.02 17.30
N VAL A 24 2.13 14.98 18.04
CA VAL A 24 2.99 15.11 19.24
C VAL A 24 4.36 15.71 18.90
N LEU A 25 4.85 15.48 17.67
CA LEU A 25 6.05 16.07 17.10
C LEU A 25 5.77 17.38 16.34
N GLU A 26 4.77 18.13 16.78
CA GLU A 26 4.45 19.50 16.38
C GLU A 26 3.84 19.67 14.96
N ARG A 27 3.30 18.61 14.32
CA ARG A 27 2.46 18.83 13.14
C ARG A 27 1.26 19.70 13.52
N ASP A 28 1.09 20.84 12.88
CA ASP A 28 0.08 21.85 13.16
C ASP A 28 -1.04 21.90 12.09
N THR A 29 -1.06 20.94 11.19
CA THR A 29 -2.07 20.81 10.13
C THR A 29 -2.76 19.45 10.20
N PRO A 30 -4.05 19.35 9.80
CA PRO A 30 -4.73 18.07 9.71
C PRO A 30 -4.01 17.09 8.78
N LEU A 31 -4.05 15.79 9.10
CA LEU A 31 -3.62 14.77 8.17
C LEU A 31 -4.68 14.59 7.08
N LYS A 32 -4.30 14.76 5.82
CA LYS A 32 -5.18 14.41 4.68
C LYS A 32 -5.03 12.92 4.38
N VAL A 33 -6.16 12.22 4.29
CA VAL A 33 -6.21 10.77 4.08
C VAL A 33 -7.16 10.46 2.92
N PHE A 34 -6.64 9.70 1.96
CA PHE A 34 -7.39 9.15 0.84
C PHE A 34 -7.42 7.63 0.97
N GLY A 35 -8.60 7.02 0.91
CA GLY A 35 -8.70 5.57 1.07
C GLY A 35 -10.07 5.03 0.69
N PRO A 36 -10.25 3.70 0.73
CA PRO A 36 -11.49 3.06 0.35
C PRO A 36 -12.65 3.40 1.29
N ALA A 37 -13.86 3.16 0.82
CA ALA A 37 -15.07 3.25 1.65
C ALA A 37 -14.89 2.51 2.98
N GLY A 38 -15.27 3.14 4.08
CA GLY A 38 -15.07 2.69 5.47
C GLY A 38 -13.91 3.37 6.20
N ILE A 39 -12.97 4.02 5.49
CA ILE A 39 -11.86 4.73 6.14
C ILE A 39 -12.34 5.91 6.99
N LYS A 40 -13.41 6.58 6.58
CA LYS A 40 -14.01 7.67 7.37
C LYS A 40 -14.49 7.17 8.72
N SER A 41 -15.28 6.10 8.72
CA SER A 41 -15.77 5.49 9.96
C SER A 41 -14.62 4.94 10.82
N MET A 42 -13.60 4.32 10.22
CA MET A 42 -12.41 3.88 10.93
C MET A 42 -11.70 5.07 11.61
N THR A 43 -11.53 6.18 10.91
CA THR A 43 -10.90 7.40 11.45
C THR A 43 -11.70 7.95 12.63
N GLU A 44 -13.02 8.10 12.49
CA GLU A 44 -13.89 8.58 13.57
C GLU A 44 -13.75 7.73 14.84
N ASN A 45 -13.75 6.40 14.70
CA ASN A 45 -13.59 5.48 15.84
C ASN A 45 -12.17 5.55 16.44
N VAL A 46 -11.13 5.71 15.63
CA VAL A 46 -9.76 5.91 16.12
C VAL A 46 -9.67 7.20 16.93
N LEU A 47 -10.18 8.31 16.41
CA LEU A 47 -10.16 9.61 17.12
C LEU A 47 -10.97 9.54 18.41
N GLU A 48 -12.11 8.85 18.43
CA GLU A 48 -12.90 8.62 19.63
C GLU A 48 -12.11 7.80 20.68
N ALA A 49 -11.46 6.72 20.26
CA ALA A 49 -10.68 5.88 21.14
C ALA A 49 -9.53 6.65 21.84
N TYR A 50 -8.92 7.59 21.15
CA TYR A 50 -7.85 8.46 21.69
C TYR A 50 -8.35 9.79 22.26
N GLY A 51 -9.65 10.02 22.32
CA GLY A 51 -10.26 11.27 22.78
C GLY A 51 -9.85 11.72 24.18
N SER A 52 -9.49 10.81 25.08
CA SER A 52 -8.96 11.15 26.41
C SER A 52 -7.52 11.68 26.34
N ASP A 53 -6.66 11.09 25.52
CA ASP A 53 -5.29 11.54 25.29
C ASP A 53 -5.29 12.93 24.62
N ILE A 54 -6.11 13.11 23.58
CA ILE A 54 -6.27 14.40 22.88
C ILE A 54 -6.62 15.52 23.87
N ARG A 55 -7.64 15.32 24.70
CA ARG A 55 -8.05 16.33 25.72
C ARG A 55 -6.98 16.57 26.75
N TYR A 56 -6.32 15.52 27.24
CA TYR A 56 -5.25 15.67 28.22
C TYR A 56 -4.09 16.52 27.69
N ARG A 57 -3.72 16.36 26.40
CA ARG A 57 -2.65 17.15 25.78
C ARG A 57 -3.05 18.60 25.51
N ILE A 58 -4.29 18.84 25.07
CA ILE A 58 -4.77 20.18 24.76
C ILE A 58 -5.09 20.97 26.03
N ASP A 59 -5.84 20.39 26.96
CA ASP A 59 -6.35 21.06 28.17
C ASP A 59 -5.38 20.98 29.36
N GLY A 60 -4.34 20.17 29.26
CA GLY A 60 -3.39 19.88 30.34
C GLY A 60 -2.17 20.79 30.32
N SER A 61 -1.05 20.26 30.82
CA SER A 61 0.22 20.99 30.93
C SER A 61 1.13 20.85 29.70
N GLU A 62 0.76 20.00 28.75
CA GLU A 62 1.51 19.81 27.51
C GLU A 62 1.11 20.89 26.49
N PRO A 63 2.06 21.57 25.83
CA PRO A 63 1.73 22.64 24.89
C PRO A 63 1.36 22.07 23.49
N ALA A 64 0.36 21.18 23.43
CA ALA A 64 -0.10 20.61 22.18
C ALA A 64 -0.98 21.60 21.39
N ASN A 65 -0.81 21.66 20.08
CA ASN A 65 -1.68 22.44 19.23
C ASN A 65 -3.07 21.79 19.06
N GLU A 66 -4.10 22.59 18.80
CA GLU A 66 -5.50 22.16 18.73
C GLU A 66 -5.88 21.58 17.35
N ILE A 67 -4.96 21.52 16.37
CA ILE A 67 -5.29 21.25 14.97
C ILE A 67 -4.67 19.94 14.47
N GLY A 68 -3.42 19.67 14.80
CA GLY A 68 -2.63 18.63 14.16
C GLY A 68 -3.11 17.18 14.38
N TRP A 69 -3.97 16.93 15.38
CA TRP A 69 -4.61 15.63 15.59
C TRP A 69 -5.80 15.37 14.67
N ASN A 70 -6.31 16.42 14.00
CA ASN A 70 -7.45 16.28 13.09
C ASN A 70 -7.05 15.53 11.82
N VAL A 71 -8.03 14.89 11.21
CA VAL A 71 -7.88 14.14 9.96
C VAL A 71 -8.96 14.57 8.97
N GLU A 72 -8.55 14.95 7.78
CA GLU A 72 -9.43 15.20 6.64
C GLU A 72 -9.46 13.94 5.79
N VAL A 73 -10.62 13.29 5.70
CA VAL A 73 -10.78 11.98 5.04
C VAL A 73 -11.60 12.10 3.78
N ASP A 74 -11.04 11.64 2.67
CA ASP A 74 -11.71 11.44 1.40
C ASP A 74 -11.83 9.93 1.09
N GLU A 75 -13.06 9.40 1.05
CA GLU A 75 -13.33 8.07 0.51
C GLU A 75 -13.31 8.13 -1.02
N ILE A 76 -12.46 7.31 -1.62
CA ILE A 76 -12.14 7.39 -3.04
C ILE A 76 -12.82 6.32 -3.88
N ASP A 77 -12.86 6.57 -5.18
CA ASP A 77 -13.06 5.58 -6.24
C ASP A 77 -11.93 5.71 -7.28
N GLU A 78 -12.00 4.96 -8.39
CA GLU A 78 -10.97 5.03 -9.45
C GLU A 78 -10.87 6.42 -10.09
N GLY A 79 -9.68 6.80 -10.47
CA GLY A 79 -9.38 8.05 -11.16
C GLY A 79 -8.35 8.91 -10.46
N MET A 80 -8.21 10.17 -10.88
CA MET A 80 -7.33 11.13 -10.24
C MET A 80 -7.95 11.59 -8.91
N ILE A 81 -7.29 11.26 -7.81
CA ILE A 81 -7.78 11.51 -6.45
C ILE A 81 -7.03 12.63 -5.73
N TYR A 82 -5.82 12.95 -6.17
CA TYR A 82 -5.00 14.00 -5.58
C TYR A 82 -4.11 14.63 -6.64
N LYS A 83 -3.90 15.93 -6.52
CA LYS A 83 -2.94 16.68 -7.34
C LYS A 83 -2.48 17.94 -6.59
N ASP A 84 -1.16 18.14 -6.63
CA ASP A 84 -0.52 19.39 -6.23
C ASP A 84 0.58 19.78 -7.24
N ASP A 85 1.46 20.70 -6.89
CA ASP A 85 2.54 21.19 -7.76
C ASP A 85 3.65 20.14 -7.95
N LEU A 86 3.71 19.08 -7.14
CA LEU A 86 4.78 18.08 -7.12
C LEU A 86 4.34 16.72 -7.67
N VAL A 87 3.08 16.32 -7.45
CA VAL A 87 2.60 14.98 -7.75
C VAL A 87 1.13 14.96 -8.15
N GLU A 88 0.82 14.09 -9.09
CA GLU A 88 -0.53 13.65 -9.42
C GLU A 88 -0.70 12.19 -9.01
N VAL A 89 -1.81 11.86 -8.32
CA VAL A 89 -2.08 10.51 -7.83
C VAL A 89 -3.37 9.97 -8.43
N ILE A 90 -3.26 8.83 -9.08
CA ILE A 90 -4.37 8.10 -9.68
C ILE A 90 -4.58 6.81 -8.91
N ALA A 91 -5.80 6.60 -8.40
CA ALA A 91 -6.24 5.33 -7.82
C ALA A 91 -6.84 4.43 -8.88
N PHE A 92 -6.62 3.13 -8.78
CA PHE A 92 -7.23 2.12 -9.64
C PHE A 92 -7.56 0.87 -8.83
N LYS A 93 -8.66 0.20 -9.16
CA LYS A 93 -9.07 -1.03 -8.47
C LYS A 93 -8.16 -2.19 -8.84
N VAL A 94 -7.92 -3.05 -7.85
CA VAL A 94 -7.13 -4.28 -7.97
C VAL A 94 -7.94 -5.49 -7.50
N ASN A 95 -7.44 -6.70 -7.78
CA ASN A 95 -8.12 -7.96 -7.48
C ASN A 95 -7.68 -8.49 -6.11
N HIS A 96 -8.42 -8.22 -5.05
CA HIS A 96 -8.09 -8.72 -3.72
C HIS A 96 -9.21 -9.60 -3.13
N GLY A 97 -9.51 -10.69 -3.84
CA GLY A 97 -10.51 -11.67 -3.44
C GLY A 97 -11.90 -11.08 -3.26
N SER A 98 -12.48 -11.22 -2.07
CA SER A 98 -13.78 -10.65 -1.73
C SER A 98 -13.72 -9.20 -1.25
N TRP A 99 -12.54 -8.59 -1.20
CA TRP A 99 -12.37 -7.20 -0.80
C TRP A 99 -12.58 -6.27 -2.00
N GLU A 100 -13.82 -5.84 -2.22
CA GLU A 100 -14.22 -5.09 -3.43
C GLU A 100 -13.57 -3.70 -3.55
N ASN A 101 -13.19 -3.10 -2.43
CA ASN A 101 -12.58 -1.77 -2.36
C ASN A 101 -11.09 -1.86 -2.02
N ALA A 102 -10.33 -2.54 -2.87
CA ALA A 102 -8.87 -2.55 -2.83
C ALA A 102 -8.31 -1.76 -4.02
N PHE A 103 -7.31 -0.90 -3.75
CA PHE A 103 -6.73 0.01 -4.71
C PHE A 103 -5.23 -0.14 -4.83
N GLY A 104 -4.73 -0.01 -6.05
CA GLY A 104 -3.37 0.39 -6.33
C GLY A 104 -3.31 1.88 -6.63
N TYR A 105 -2.10 2.44 -6.59
CA TYR A 105 -1.87 3.86 -6.83
C TYR A 105 -0.78 4.09 -7.87
N LYS A 106 -1.01 5.07 -8.75
CA LYS A 106 0.01 5.59 -9.67
C LYS A 106 0.35 7.02 -9.29
N PHE A 107 1.61 7.25 -8.98
CA PHE A 107 2.17 8.56 -8.68
C PHE A 107 2.93 9.07 -9.90
N ILE A 108 2.60 10.28 -10.34
CA ILE A 108 3.24 10.92 -11.49
C ILE A 108 3.86 12.23 -10.99
N THR A 109 5.17 12.31 -11.05
CA THR A 109 5.94 13.54 -10.79
C THR A 109 6.51 14.09 -12.08
N ALA A 110 7.24 15.19 -12.03
CA ALA A 110 7.86 15.81 -13.21
C ALA A 110 8.85 14.86 -13.93
N ASP A 111 9.48 13.92 -13.22
CA ASP A 111 10.55 13.07 -13.74
C ASP A 111 10.36 11.57 -13.52
N LYS A 112 9.34 11.16 -12.75
CA LYS A 112 9.11 9.76 -12.39
C LYS A 112 7.65 9.35 -12.46
N THR A 113 7.46 8.09 -12.77
CA THR A 113 6.18 7.39 -12.63
C THR A 113 6.39 6.18 -11.73
N ILE A 114 5.70 6.16 -10.60
CA ILE A 114 5.76 5.06 -9.62
C ILE A 114 4.37 4.44 -9.52
N VAL A 115 4.28 3.12 -9.63
CA VAL A 115 3.04 2.38 -9.42
C VAL A 115 3.20 1.49 -8.20
N ILE A 116 2.23 1.53 -7.30
CA ILE A 116 2.15 0.69 -6.09
C ILE A 116 0.94 -0.21 -6.24
N SER A 117 1.14 -1.52 -6.18
CA SER A 117 0.07 -2.50 -6.41
C SER A 117 -1.01 -2.49 -5.32
N GLY A 118 -0.64 -2.25 -4.05
CA GLY A 118 -1.42 -2.77 -2.94
C GLY A 118 -1.43 -4.30 -2.98
N ASP A 119 -2.28 -4.94 -2.20
CA ASP A 119 -2.45 -6.40 -2.23
C ASP A 119 -3.37 -6.79 -3.40
N THR A 120 -2.91 -7.70 -4.24
CA THR A 120 -3.64 -8.07 -5.44
C THR A 120 -3.25 -9.44 -6.01
N ALA A 121 -4.22 -10.24 -6.43
CA ALA A 121 -4.00 -11.24 -7.46
C ALA A 121 -3.72 -10.55 -8.81
N PRO A 122 -3.21 -11.25 -9.84
CA PRO A 122 -2.96 -10.66 -11.15
C PRO A 122 -4.15 -9.85 -11.66
N SER A 123 -3.88 -8.59 -12.08
CA SER A 123 -4.89 -7.62 -12.47
C SER A 123 -4.55 -7.01 -13.83
N ASP A 124 -5.45 -7.13 -14.80
CA ASP A 124 -5.31 -6.51 -16.11
C ASP A 124 -5.19 -4.99 -16.01
N LYS A 125 -5.92 -4.39 -15.06
CA LYS A 125 -5.88 -2.95 -14.81
C LYS A 125 -4.51 -2.50 -14.31
N LEU A 126 -3.93 -3.24 -13.37
CA LEU A 126 -2.58 -2.98 -12.88
C LEU A 126 -1.56 -3.11 -14.03
N ILE A 127 -1.66 -4.16 -14.84
CA ILE A 127 -0.79 -4.37 -16.01
C ILE A 127 -0.89 -3.18 -16.96
N GLU A 128 -2.10 -2.72 -17.29
CA GLU A 128 -2.31 -1.57 -18.16
C GLU A 128 -1.64 -0.30 -17.65
N ILE A 129 -1.88 0.02 -16.36
CA ILE A 129 -1.46 1.28 -15.73
C ILE A 129 0.05 1.32 -15.48
N SER A 130 0.67 0.16 -15.21
CA SER A 130 2.10 0.07 -14.87
C SER A 130 3.04 -0.04 -16.07
N LYS A 131 2.52 -0.12 -17.30
CA LYS A 131 3.37 -0.18 -18.52
C LYS A 131 4.37 0.96 -18.57
N GLY A 132 5.67 0.60 -18.62
CA GLY A 132 6.77 1.55 -18.77
C GLY A 132 7.00 2.45 -17.55
N SER A 133 6.46 2.12 -16.39
CA SER A 133 6.72 2.87 -15.15
C SER A 133 8.21 2.88 -14.81
N ASP A 134 8.65 3.93 -14.13
CA ASP A 134 10.02 3.99 -13.62
C ASP A 134 10.21 2.97 -12.49
N ILE A 135 9.22 2.86 -11.61
CA ILE A 135 9.21 1.90 -10.51
C ILE A 135 7.83 1.24 -10.45
N LEU A 136 7.82 -0.09 -10.40
CA LEU A 136 6.65 -0.88 -9.99
C LEU A 136 6.96 -1.45 -8.61
N VAL A 137 6.27 -0.97 -7.58
CA VAL A 137 6.28 -1.51 -6.22
C VAL A 137 5.17 -2.54 -6.15
N HIS A 138 5.50 -3.82 -5.93
CA HIS A 138 4.52 -4.89 -5.99
C HIS A 138 4.67 -5.86 -4.83
N GLU A 139 3.54 -6.32 -4.28
CA GLU A 139 3.48 -7.42 -3.34
C GLU A 139 3.82 -8.75 -4.02
N VAL A 140 4.25 -9.75 -3.26
CA VAL A 140 4.56 -11.06 -3.85
C VAL A 140 4.57 -12.18 -2.82
N TYR A 141 4.15 -13.38 -3.22
CA TYR A 141 4.42 -14.59 -2.43
C TYR A 141 5.37 -15.55 -3.13
N SER A 142 6.14 -16.31 -2.31
CA SER A 142 6.98 -17.41 -2.80
C SER A 142 6.15 -18.52 -3.43
N GLN A 143 6.41 -18.84 -4.69
CA GLN A 143 5.75 -19.97 -5.36
C GLN A 143 6.04 -21.29 -4.64
N SER A 144 7.30 -21.57 -4.30
CA SER A 144 7.68 -22.80 -3.58
C SER A 144 7.09 -22.84 -2.16
N GLY A 145 6.93 -21.69 -1.51
CA GLY A 145 6.22 -21.56 -0.24
C GLY A 145 4.74 -21.89 -0.38
N PHE A 146 4.10 -21.36 -1.42
CA PHE A 146 2.71 -21.63 -1.78
C PHE A 146 2.45 -23.11 -2.06
N ASP A 147 3.33 -23.78 -2.79
CA ASP A 147 3.18 -25.20 -3.12
C ASP A 147 3.10 -26.12 -1.90
N ARG A 148 3.67 -25.67 -0.77
CA ARG A 148 3.62 -26.38 0.51
C ARG A 148 2.36 -26.11 1.35
N ARG A 149 1.51 -25.15 0.92
CA ARG A 149 0.29 -24.81 1.65
C ARG A 149 -0.82 -25.84 1.43
N SER A 150 -1.77 -25.92 2.38
CA SER A 150 -2.99 -26.71 2.18
C SER A 150 -3.88 -26.10 1.09
N ASP A 151 -4.75 -26.92 0.49
CA ASP A 151 -5.62 -26.49 -0.60
C ASP A 151 -6.53 -25.32 -0.22
N VAL A 152 -6.95 -25.23 1.05
CA VAL A 152 -7.76 -24.10 1.56
C VAL A 152 -6.96 -22.79 1.44
N TRP A 153 -5.71 -22.79 1.90
CA TRP A 153 -4.83 -21.62 1.81
C TRP A 153 -4.41 -21.30 0.38
N LYS A 154 -4.18 -22.31 -0.46
CA LYS A 154 -3.91 -22.11 -1.89
C LYS A 154 -5.08 -21.41 -2.59
N ASN A 155 -6.32 -21.88 -2.34
CA ASN A 155 -7.50 -21.27 -2.91
C ASN A 155 -7.72 -19.82 -2.41
N TYR A 156 -7.33 -19.52 -1.17
CA TYR A 156 -7.38 -18.15 -0.64
C TYR A 156 -6.32 -17.26 -1.30
N HIS A 157 -5.05 -17.63 -1.18
CA HIS A 157 -3.94 -16.77 -1.62
C HIS A 157 -3.92 -16.51 -3.12
N SER A 158 -4.26 -17.51 -3.95
CA SER A 158 -4.33 -17.33 -5.41
C SER A 158 -5.38 -16.31 -5.88
N LYS A 159 -6.31 -15.92 -5.01
CA LYS A 159 -7.33 -14.91 -5.30
C LYS A 159 -7.03 -13.54 -4.69
N HIS A 160 -6.05 -13.47 -3.81
CA HIS A 160 -5.76 -12.27 -3.03
C HIS A 160 -4.38 -11.71 -3.30
N HIS A 161 -3.43 -12.54 -3.75
CA HIS A 161 -2.02 -12.18 -3.88
C HIS A 161 -1.43 -12.72 -5.19
N THR A 162 -0.25 -12.20 -5.55
CA THR A 162 0.48 -12.54 -6.77
C THR A 162 1.71 -13.40 -6.44
N SER A 163 1.89 -14.52 -7.15
CA SER A 163 3.08 -15.36 -7.02
C SER A 163 4.31 -14.73 -7.68
N THR A 164 5.51 -15.19 -7.30
CA THR A 164 6.77 -14.83 -7.94
C THR A 164 6.76 -15.12 -9.44
N ILE A 165 6.11 -16.20 -9.88
CA ILE A 165 6.00 -16.58 -11.30
C ILE A 165 5.09 -15.61 -12.05
N GLU A 166 3.88 -15.36 -11.53
CA GLU A 166 2.93 -14.41 -12.12
C GLU A 166 3.49 -13.00 -12.14
N LEU A 167 4.21 -12.58 -11.09
CA LEU A 167 4.85 -11.27 -11.04
C LEU A 167 5.95 -11.12 -12.10
N ALA A 168 6.72 -12.18 -12.35
CA ALA A 168 7.70 -12.19 -13.44
C ALA A 168 7.03 -12.02 -14.82
N GLU A 169 5.85 -12.64 -15.04
CA GLU A 169 5.05 -12.46 -16.26
C GLU A 169 4.53 -11.00 -16.38
N ILE A 170 3.97 -10.46 -15.29
CA ILE A 170 3.52 -9.07 -15.23
C ILE A 170 4.69 -8.12 -15.55
N ALA A 171 5.85 -8.34 -14.95
CA ALA A 171 7.03 -7.50 -15.19
C ALA A 171 7.55 -7.59 -16.63
N ASN A 172 7.47 -8.75 -17.27
CA ASN A 172 7.80 -8.90 -18.70
C ASN A 172 6.86 -8.12 -19.62
N ILE A 173 5.58 -8.02 -19.26
CA ILE A 173 4.58 -7.27 -20.02
C ILE A 173 4.72 -5.77 -19.77
N THR A 174 4.85 -5.36 -18.52
CA THR A 174 4.84 -3.95 -18.09
C THR A 174 6.18 -3.26 -18.28
N LYS A 175 7.30 -3.99 -18.24
CA LYS A 175 8.67 -3.53 -18.42
C LYS A 175 9.02 -2.31 -17.57
N PRO A 176 8.85 -2.38 -16.25
CA PRO A 176 9.26 -1.29 -15.37
C PRO A 176 10.79 -1.15 -15.41
N LYS A 177 11.30 0.07 -15.19
CA LYS A 177 12.76 0.27 -15.06
C LYS A 177 13.33 -0.38 -13.78
N LEU A 178 12.49 -0.47 -12.74
CA LEU A 178 12.75 -1.17 -11.49
C LEU A 178 11.47 -1.87 -11.00
N LEU A 179 11.56 -3.17 -10.74
CA LEU A 179 10.59 -3.91 -9.94
C LEU A 179 11.08 -3.91 -8.48
N LEU A 180 10.32 -3.30 -7.58
CA LEU A 180 10.58 -3.25 -6.14
C LEU A 180 9.58 -4.12 -5.41
N LEU A 181 10.06 -5.12 -4.67
CA LEU A 181 9.20 -6.05 -3.95
C LEU A 181 8.87 -5.49 -2.57
N THR A 182 7.60 -5.58 -2.19
CA THR A 182 7.09 -5.22 -0.86
C THR A 182 6.09 -6.29 -0.41
N HIS A 183 5.62 -6.23 0.83
CA HIS A 183 4.61 -7.17 1.36
C HIS A 183 4.89 -8.62 0.94
N ILE A 184 6.11 -9.10 1.25
CA ILE A 184 6.58 -10.40 0.79
C ILE A 184 6.09 -11.51 1.70
N LEU A 185 5.29 -12.42 1.17
CA LEU A 185 4.86 -13.62 1.87
C LEU A 185 5.88 -14.75 1.65
N PHE A 186 6.90 -14.77 2.49
CA PHE A 186 8.04 -15.67 2.36
C PHE A 186 7.68 -17.15 2.54
N TRP A 187 6.84 -17.47 3.50
CA TRP A 187 6.45 -18.82 3.90
C TRP A 187 7.61 -19.81 4.03
N GLY A 188 8.70 -19.32 4.64
CA GLY A 188 9.93 -20.08 4.87
C GLY A 188 10.94 -20.06 3.73
N SER A 189 10.72 -19.30 2.68
CA SER A 189 11.72 -18.96 1.67
C SER A 189 12.60 -17.81 2.13
N SER A 190 13.81 -17.68 1.60
CA SER A 190 14.68 -16.52 1.81
C SER A 190 14.43 -15.44 0.75
N GLU A 191 14.92 -14.23 0.97
CA GLU A 191 14.91 -13.15 -0.02
C GLU A 191 15.61 -13.56 -1.31
N GLU A 192 16.78 -14.18 -1.21
CA GLU A 192 17.52 -14.69 -2.36
C GLU A 192 16.66 -15.65 -3.18
N HIS A 193 15.93 -16.54 -2.50
CA HIS A 193 15.06 -17.49 -3.17
C HIS A 193 13.89 -16.82 -3.90
N ILE A 194 13.26 -15.80 -3.30
CA ILE A 194 12.23 -14.96 -3.95
C ILE A 194 12.77 -14.31 -5.22
N ILE A 195 13.96 -13.71 -5.13
CA ILE A 195 14.61 -13.08 -6.29
C ILE A 195 14.94 -14.12 -7.36
N ASP A 196 15.43 -15.29 -7.00
CA ASP A 196 15.76 -16.38 -7.94
C ASP A 196 14.52 -16.93 -8.64
N GLU A 197 13.40 -17.10 -7.91
CA GLU A 197 12.12 -17.49 -8.52
C GLU A 197 11.69 -16.48 -9.59
N ILE A 198 11.77 -15.19 -9.33
CA ILE A 198 11.43 -14.14 -10.30
C ILE A 198 12.42 -14.12 -11.45
N ARG A 199 13.73 -14.16 -11.17
CA ARG A 199 14.79 -14.10 -12.19
C ARG A 199 14.83 -15.29 -13.12
N SER A 200 14.24 -16.40 -12.73
CA SER A 200 14.10 -17.57 -13.63
C SER A 200 13.24 -17.24 -14.87
N ASN A 201 12.36 -16.25 -14.79
CA ASN A 201 11.45 -15.83 -15.87
C ASN A 201 11.51 -14.34 -16.22
N TYR A 202 12.23 -13.50 -15.46
CA TYR A 202 12.35 -12.07 -15.69
C TYR A 202 13.80 -11.59 -15.57
N SER A 203 14.31 -10.96 -16.62
CA SER A 203 15.71 -10.48 -16.69
C SER A 203 15.90 -9.00 -16.34
N GLY A 204 14.81 -8.28 -16.00
CA GLY A 204 14.88 -6.87 -15.62
C GLY A 204 15.44 -6.67 -14.22
N LYS A 205 15.57 -5.41 -13.81
CA LYS A 205 16.05 -5.06 -12.47
C LYS A 205 14.97 -5.35 -11.43
N VAL A 206 15.30 -6.19 -10.45
CA VAL A 206 14.44 -6.52 -9.29
C VAL A 206 15.23 -6.34 -8.00
N LEU A 207 14.59 -5.72 -7.00
CA LEU A 207 15.11 -5.52 -5.65
C LEU A 207 14.03 -5.84 -4.62
N VAL A 208 14.44 -6.29 -3.45
CA VAL A 208 13.59 -6.31 -2.24
C VAL A 208 13.63 -4.92 -1.61
N GLY A 209 12.47 -4.39 -1.21
CA GLY A 209 12.39 -3.16 -0.46
C GLY A 209 12.80 -3.40 1.00
N GLU A 210 13.61 -2.50 1.53
CA GLU A 210 14.02 -2.48 2.95
C GLU A 210 13.50 -1.19 3.59
N ASP A 211 13.04 -1.29 4.84
CA ASP A 211 12.58 -0.13 5.58
C ASP A 211 13.72 0.88 5.78
N LEU A 212 13.44 2.15 5.49
CA LEU A 212 14.37 3.27 5.65
C LEU A 212 15.64 3.21 4.77
N SER A 213 15.64 2.40 3.70
CA SER A 213 16.79 2.31 2.76
C SER A 213 16.70 3.30 1.61
#